data_06b26f3a82dffbebe973abed8a7d1b06
#
_entry.id   06b26f3a82dffbebe973abed8a7d1b06
#
_cell.length_a   1.000
_cell.length_b   1.000
_cell.length_c   1.000
_cell.angle_alpha   90.00
_cell.angle_beta   90.00
_cell.angle_gamma   90.00
#
_symmetry.space_group_name_H-M   'P 1'
#
loop_
_entity.id
_entity.type
_entity.pdbx_description
1 polymer ?
#
loop_
_entity_poly.entity_id
_entity_poly.type
_entity_poly.pdbx_seq_one_letter_code
_entity_poly.pdbx_strand_id
1 'polypeptide(L)'
;MVVTQTRADIKSAPAVSVSKSCDDFRWIDGACADADYAEKLLSVLKEYEHPVLFCVGAVTLNTVAARREEFAALANFLIAPKETLDALNDKESVHQRALELGIPVPREYDGTPESYPVVVKPHCGEKFGLKAADRYAVANNEAEFDAIMEKMQRYDPSPIVQQKITGAGAGVGASKAGVSVGSLASGVDSAFC
;
A
#
# COMPACT_ATOMS: atom_id res chain seq x y z
N MET A 1 -8.10 -19.52 -13.14
CA MET A 1 -7.47 -18.23 -12.77
C MET A 1 -6.07 -18.18 -13.35
N VAL A 2 -5.72 -17.11 -14.03
CA VAL A 2 -4.35 -16.87 -14.52
C VAL A 2 -3.66 -15.92 -13.56
N VAL A 3 -2.40 -16.19 -13.22
CA VAL A 3 -1.62 -15.36 -12.30
C VAL A 3 -0.38 -14.88 -13.00
N THR A 4 -0.07 -13.59 -12.86
CA THR A 4 1.16 -12.99 -13.36
C THR A 4 2.04 -12.51 -12.21
N GLN A 5 3.35 -12.62 -12.37
CA GLN A 5 4.34 -12.14 -11.40
C GLN A 5 5.59 -11.66 -12.12
N THR A 6 6.18 -10.57 -11.65
CA THR A 6 7.44 -10.06 -12.18
C THR A 6 8.65 -10.82 -11.63
N ARG A 7 9.63 -11.13 -12.51
CA ARG A 7 10.82 -11.94 -12.13
C ARG A 7 11.76 -11.21 -11.18
N ALA A 8 11.88 -9.90 -11.32
CA ALA A 8 12.79 -9.13 -10.48
C ALA A 8 12.31 -8.97 -9.03
N ASP A 9 11.00 -9.05 -8.83
CA ASP A 9 10.40 -8.81 -7.50
C ASP A 9 10.44 -10.06 -6.61
N ILE A 10 10.47 -11.26 -7.21
CA ILE A 10 10.62 -12.52 -6.49
C ILE A 10 11.53 -13.50 -7.25
N LYS A 11 12.35 -14.23 -6.50
CA LYS A 11 13.35 -15.16 -7.07
C LYS A 11 12.82 -16.56 -7.36
N SER A 12 11.73 -16.94 -6.73
CA SER A 12 11.11 -18.27 -6.86
C SER A 12 9.64 -18.15 -7.18
N ALA A 13 9.08 -19.14 -7.88
CA ALA A 13 7.66 -19.18 -8.16
C ALA A 13 6.85 -19.12 -6.85
N PRO A 14 5.84 -18.24 -6.73
CA PRO A 14 5.02 -18.15 -5.53
C PRO A 14 4.16 -19.40 -5.38
N ALA A 15 3.74 -19.71 -4.15
CA ALA A 15 2.91 -20.85 -3.84
C ALA A 15 1.61 -20.90 -4.70
N VAL A 16 1.11 -19.74 -5.12
CA VAL A 16 -0.07 -19.67 -5.99
C VAL A 16 0.14 -20.33 -7.35
N SER A 17 1.37 -20.39 -7.88
CA SER A 17 1.68 -21.02 -9.17
C SER A 17 1.45 -22.53 -9.19
N VAL A 18 1.44 -23.18 -8.03
CA VAL A 18 1.15 -24.61 -7.85
C VAL A 18 -0.23 -24.86 -7.25
N SER A 19 -1.04 -23.82 -7.10
CA SER A 19 -2.43 -23.94 -6.62
C SER A 19 -3.31 -24.64 -7.65
N LYS A 20 -4.21 -25.50 -7.20
CA LYS A 20 -5.24 -26.11 -8.05
C LYS A 20 -6.20 -25.11 -8.70
N SER A 21 -6.27 -23.90 -8.18
CA SER A 21 -7.07 -22.78 -8.71
C SER A 21 -6.30 -21.90 -9.69
N CYS A 22 -5.02 -22.17 -9.93
CA CYS A 22 -4.20 -21.50 -10.93
C CYS A 22 -4.16 -22.36 -12.19
N ASP A 23 -4.86 -21.96 -13.24
CA ASP A 23 -4.90 -22.68 -14.53
C ASP A 23 -3.65 -22.37 -15.36
N ASP A 24 -3.10 -21.15 -15.25
CA ASP A 24 -1.88 -20.73 -15.92
C ASP A 24 -1.12 -19.73 -15.05
N PHE A 25 0.20 -19.82 -15.10
CA PHE A 25 1.11 -18.90 -14.39
C PHE A 25 2.09 -18.27 -15.37
N ARG A 26 2.12 -16.96 -15.43
CA ARG A 26 2.95 -16.21 -16.36
C ARG A 26 3.99 -15.38 -15.63
N TRP A 27 5.23 -15.52 -16.05
CA TRP A 27 6.29 -14.60 -15.69
C TRP A 27 6.25 -13.36 -16.59
N ILE A 28 6.36 -12.19 -15.96
CA ILE A 28 6.65 -10.93 -16.64
C ILE A 28 8.12 -10.60 -16.37
N ASP A 29 8.92 -10.45 -17.39
CA ASP A 29 10.33 -10.13 -17.26
C ASP A 29 10.52 -8.68 -16.77
N GLY A 30 11.50 -8.49 -15.86
CA GLY A 30 11.74 -7.22 -15.18
C GLY A 30 10.98 -7.07 -13.86
N ALA A 31 10.84 -5.84 -13.41
CA ALA A 31 10.12 -5.45 -12.19
C ALA A 31 8.82 -4.71 -12.53
N CYS A 32 7.87 -4.70 -11.61
CA CYS A 32 6.63 -3.94 -11.79
C CYS A 32 6.86 -2.41 -11.81
N ALA A 33 8.02 -1.94 -11.35
CA ALA A 33 8.41 -0.53 -11.42
C ALA A 33 9.10 -0.14 -12.74
N ASP A 34 9.37 -1.09 -13.63
CA ASP A 34 10.01 -0.80 -14.93
C ASP A 34 9.08 -0.01 -15.85
N ALA A 35 9.65 0.87 -16.65
CA ALA A 35 8.89 1.75 -17.54
C ALA A 35 8.05 0.97 -18.59
N ASP A 36 8.48 -0.23 -18.99
CA ASP A 36 7.80 -1.10 -19.95
C ASP A 36 6.85 -2.12 -19.32
N TYR A 37 6.68 -2.09 -17.99
CA TYR A 37 5.81 -3.04 -17.29
C TYR A 37 4.36 -3.02 -17.79
N ALA A 38 3.82 -1.83 -18.03
CA ALA A 38 2.46 -1.67 -18.54
C ALA A 38 2.28 -2.37 -19.90
N GLU A 39 3.25 -2.22 -20.82
CA GLU A 39 3.22 -2.85 -22.16
C GLU A 39 3.26 -4.38 -22.05
N LYS A 40 4.11 -4.89 -21.16
CA LYS A 40 4.22 -6.33 -20.92
C LYS A 40 2.92 -6.89 -20.35
N LEU A 41 2.28 -6.19 -19.41
CA LEU A 41 1.01 -6.60 -18.84
C LEU A 41 -0.13 -6.56 -19.87
N LEU A 42 -0.19 -5.50 -20.69
CA LEU A 42 -1.15 -5.40 -21.81
C LEU A 42 -0.94 -6.53 -22.82
N SER A 43 0.31 -6.93 -23.07
CA SER A 43 0.60 -8.06 -23.98
C SER A 43 0.06 -9.38 -23.43
N VAL A 44 0.17 -9.63 -22.14
CA VAL A 44 -0.45 -10.80 -21.49
C VAL A 44 -1.97 -10.75 -21.60
N LEU A 45 -2.59 -9.60 -21.35
CA LEU A 45 -4.06 -9.47 -21.42
C LEU A 45 -4.62 -9.75 -22.82
N LYS A 46 -3.88 -9.43 -23.87
CA LYS A 46 -4.28 -9.72 -25.28
C LYS A 46 -4.40 -11.22 -25.59
N GLU A 47 -3.82 -12.09 -24.77
CA GLU A 47 -3.92 -13.54 -24.94
C GLU A 47 -5.27 -14.10 -24.45
N TYR A 48 -6.08 -13.28 -23.76
CA TYR A 48 -7.33 -13.70 -23.15
C TYR A 48 -8.51 -12.86 -23.66
N GLU A 49 -9.67 -13.47 -23.77
CA GLU A 49 -10.89 -12.79 -24.21
C GLU A 49 -11.50 -12.00 -23.04
N HIS A 50 -11.14 -10.73 -22.97
CA HIS A 50 -11.70 -9.72 -22.04
C HIS A 50 -11.78 -10.18 -20.57
N PRO A 51 -10.67 -10.58 -19.95
CA PRO A 51 -10.63 -11.15 -18.62
C PRO A 51 -10.99 -10.12 -17.54
N VAL A 52 -11.28 -10.60 -16.32
CA VAL A 52 -11.32 -9.73 -15.14
C VAL A 52 -9.92 -9.60 -14.58
N LEU A 53 -9.40 -8.35 -14.56
CA LEU A 53 -8.08 -8.03 -14.01
C LEU A 53 -8.21 -7.65 -12.53
N PHE A 54 -7.51 -8.38 -11.67
CA PHE A 54 -7.43 -8.12 -10.24
C PHE A 54 -5.99 -7.72 -9.84
N CYS A 55 -5.79 -6.45 -9.50
CA CYS A 55 -4.49 -5.92 -9.10
C CYS A 55 -4.25 -6.11 -7.61
N VAL A 56 -3.20 -6.86 -7.23
CA VAL A 56 -2.87 -7.12 -5.82
C VAL A 56 -1.85 -6.11 -5.27
N GLY A 57 -0.91 -5.65 -6.10
CA GLY A 57 0.15 -4.73 -5.67
C GLY A 57 -0.17 -3.27 -6.02
N ALA A 58 0.24 -2.33 -5.17
CA ALA A 58 0.03 -0.90 -5.36
C ALA A 58 0.63 -0.38 -6.68
N VAL A 59 1.82 -0.86 -7.08
CA VAL A 59 2.45 -0.45 -8.34
C VAL A 59 1.59 -0.86 -9.54
N THR A 60 1.14 -2.13 -9.59
CA THR A 60 0.26 -2.62 -10.65
C THR A 60 -1.06 -1.87 -10.69
N LEU A 61 -1.67 -1.62 -9.53
CA LEU A 61 -2.91 -0.88 -9.39
C LEU A 61 -2.76 0.56 -9.94
N ASN A 62 -1.68 1.25 -9.57
CA ASN A 62 -1.38 2.59 -10.07
C ASN A 62 -1.07 2.61 -11.58
N THR A 63 -0.38 1.59 -12.09
CA THR A 63 -0.09 1.44 -13.53
C THR A 63 -1.39 1.30 -14.33
N VAL A 64 -2.30 0.43 -13.89
CA VAL A 64 -3.60 0.24 -14.54
C VAL A 64 -4.47 1.50 -14.46
N ALA A 65 -4.49 2.16 -13.29
CA ALA A 65 -5.24 3.40 -13.12
C ALA A 65 -4.72 4.54 -14.01
N ALA A 66 -3.40 4.67 -14.17
CA ALA A 66 -2.76 5.70 -14.99
C ALA A 66 -3.01 5.51 -16.50
N ARG A 67 -3.20 4.26 -16.95
CA ARG A 67 -3.46 3.91 -18.37
C ARG A 67 -4.83 3.26 -18.53
N ARG A 68 -5.80 3.75 -17.81
CA ARG A 68 -7.13 3.16 -17.63
C ARG A 68 -7.82 2.77 -18.94
N GLU A 69 -7.80 3.64 -19.93
CA GLU A 69 -8.48 3.41 -21.21
C GLU A 69 -7.89 2.24 -21.99
N GLU A 70 -6.56 2.11 -21.99
CA GLU A 70 -5.87 1.02 -22.67
C GLU A 70 -6.18 -0.33 -22.02
N PHE A 71 -6.17 -0.37 -20.69
CA PHE A 71 -6.52 -1.58 -19.97
C PHE A 71 -8.01 -1.92 -20.08
N ALA A 72 -8.89 -0.93 -20.05
CA ALA A 72 -10.33 -1.14 -20.19
C ALA A 72 -10.74 -1.67 -21.57
N ALA A 73 -9.95 -1.39 -22.60
CA ALA A 73 -10.16 -1.98 -23.92
C ALA A 73 -9.90 -3.50 -23.97
N LEU A 74 -9.13 -4.04 -23.01
CA LEU A 74 -8.71 -5.44 -22.99
C LEU A 74 -9.26 -6.25 -21.82
N ALA A 75 -9.66 -5.61 -20.72
CA ALA A 75 -10.05 -6.30 -19.50
C ALA A 75 -11.11 -5.53 -18.71
N ASN A 76 -11.90 -6.25 -17.93
CA ASN A 76 -12.75 -5.66 -16.90
C ASN A 76 -11.98 -5.53 -15.59
N PHE A 77 -12.12 -4.42 -14.88
CA PHE A 77 -11.53 -4.24 -13.54
C PHE A 77 -12.33 -3.25 -12.71
N LEU A 78 -12.21 -3.39 -11.41
CA LEU A 78 -12.84 -2.50 -10.44
C LEU A 78 -11.73 -1.72 -9.70
N ILE A 79 -11.28 -0.63 -10.30
CA ILE A 79 -10.24 0.25 -9.76
C ILE A 79 -10.78 1.68 -9.77
N ALA A 80 -10.58 2.42 -8.68
CA ALA A 80 -10.96 3.82 -8.61
C ALA A 80 -10.19 4.68 -9.64
N PRO A 81 -10.70 5.85 -10.04
CA PRO A 81 -9.93 6.82 -10.82
C PRO A 81 -8.59 7.15 -10.17
N LYS A 82 -7.59 7.50 -10.99
CA LYS A 82 -6.21 7.76 -10.52
C LYS A 82 -6.18 8.86 -9.45
N GLU A 83 -6.95 9.92 -9.63
CA GLU A 83 -7.04 11.05 -8.70
C GLU A 83 -7.56 10.59 -7.32
N THR A 84 -8.53 9.69 -7.32
CA THR A 84 -9.07 9.11 -6.08
C THR A 84 -8.02 8.24 -5.38
N LEU A 85 -7.29 7.43 -6.16
CA LEU A 85 -6.22 6.60 -5.59
C LEU A 85 -5.09 7.45 -5.02
N ASP A 86 -4.70 8.52 -5.71
CA ASP A 86 -3.67 9.44 -5.23
C ASP A 86 -4.08 10.11 -3.91
N ALA A 87 -5.31 10.61 -3.83
CA ALA A 87 -5.84 11.21 -2.62
C ALA A 87 -5.92 10.22 -1.45
N LEU A 88 -6.28 8.95 -1.71
CA LEU A 88 -6.36 7.92 -0.68
C LEU A 88 -4.99 7.37 -0.26
N ASN A 89 -3.98 7.47 -1.12
CA ASN A 89 -2.61 7.06 -0.82
C ASN A 89 -1.80 8.16 -0.09
N ASP A 90 -2.28 9.39 -0.13
CA ASP A 90 -1.69 10.51 0.61
C ASP A 90 -2.22 10.51 2.05
N LYS A 91 -1.33 10.21 3.00
CA LYS A 91 -1.71 10.06 4.42
C LYS A 91 -2.19 11.37 5.04
N GLU A 92 -1.62 12.50 4.60
CA GLU A 92 -2.04 13.82 5.06
C GLU A 92 -3.47 14.12 4.59
N SER A 93 -3.75 13.90 3.31
CA SER A 93 -5.09 14.10 2.74
C SER A 93 -6.14 13.23 3.44
N VAL A 94 -5.81 11.97 3.73
CA VAL A 94 -6.70 11.05 4.45
C VAL A 94 -6.91 11.51 5.89
N HIS A 95 -5.85 11.96 6.57
CA HIS A 95 -5.94 12.48 7.94
C HIS A 95 -6.84 13.71 8.02
N GLN A 96 -6.62 14.70 7.17
CA GLN A 96 -7.44 15.91 7.09
C GLN A 96 -8.91 15.57 6.79
N ARG A 97 -9.14 14.66 5.85
CA ARG A 97 -10.49 14.22 5.54
C ARG A 97 -11.19 13.54 6.71
N ALA A 98 -10.47 12.75 7.48
CA ALA A 98 -11.01 12.12 8.67
C ALA A 98 -11.40 13.17 9.73
N LEU A 99 -10.56 14.18 9.95
CA LEU A 99 -10.86 15.30 10.85
C LEU A 99 -12.12 16.07 10.41
N GLU A 100 -12.24 16.40 9.12
CA GLU A 100 -13.44 17.07 8.57
C GLU A 100 -14.72 16.27 8.81
N LEU A 101 -14.63 14.94 8.78
CA LEU A 101 -15.75 14.04 9.02
C LEU A 101 -16.01 13.76 10.50
N GLY A 102 -15.22 14.33 11.42
CA GLY A 102 -15.31 14.08 12.87
C GLY A 102 -14.90 12.66 13.26
N ILE A 103 -14.12 11.97 12.42
CA ILE A 103 -13.59 10.63 12.70
C ILE A 103 -12.38 10.77 13.61
N PRO A 104 -12.32 10.08 14.76
CA PRO A 104 -11.16 10.11 15.63
C PRO A 104 -9.91 9.60 14.91
N VAL A 105 -8.84 10.37 14.97
CA VAL A 105 -7.53 10.03 14.39
C VAL A 105 -6.46 10.11 15.49
N PRO A 106 -5.31 9.43 15.34
CA PRO A 106 -4.18 9.61 16.24
C PRO A 106 -3.75 11.06 16.27
N ARG A 107 -3.43 11.60 17.46
CA ARG A 107 -2.88 12.94 17.59
C ARG A 107 -1.55 13.03 16.83
N GLU A 108 -1.39 14.05 16.02
CA GLU A 108 -0.12 14.40 15.40
C GLU A 108 0.62 15.45 16.23
N TYR A 109 1.96 15.37 16.18
CA TYR A 109 2.83 16.29 16.88
C TYR A 109 3.67 17.07 15.86
N ASP A 110 3.67 18.37 15.98
CA ASP A 110 4.57 19.26 15.24
C ASP A 110 5.83 19.47 16.09
N GLY A 111 6.92 18.79 15.71
CA GLY A 111 8.16 18.80 16.47
C GLY A 111 8.25 17.72 17.55
N THR A 112 8.82 18.08 18.72
CA THR A 112 9.03 17.13 19.83
C THR A 112 7.70 16.76 20.49
N PRO A 113 7.39 15.45 20.62
CA PRO A 113 6.14 15.03 21.23
C PRO A 113 6.11 15.31 22.73
N GLU A 114 4.93 15.70 23.21
CA GLU A 114 4.69 15.96 24.64
C GLU A 114 4.59 14.68 25.47
N SER A 115 4.34 13.55 24.82
CA SER A 115 4.16 12.25 25.48
C SER A 115 4.59 11.10 24.58
N TYR A 116 4.94 9.98 25.20
CA TYR A 116 5.37 8.74 24.55
C TYR A 116 4.48 7.56 24.98
N PRO A 117 4.39 6.47 24.21
CA PRO A 117 5.12 6.21 22.95
C PRO A 117 4.49 6.93 21.76
N VAL A 118 5.35 7.22 20.75
CA VAL A 118 4.93 7.78 19.45
C VAL A 118 5.38 6.91 18.29
N VAL A 119 4.70 7.05 17.16
CA VAL A 119 5.07 6.44 15.89
C VAL A 119 5.62 7.52 14.98
N VAL A 120 6.78 7.28 14.38
CA VAL A 120 7.39 8.12 13.36
C VAL A 120 7.35 7.38 12.03
N LYS A 121 6.82 7.99 10.99
CA LYS A 121 6.66 7.39 9.66
C LYS A 121 6.83 8.44 8.55
N PRO A 122 7.34 8.08 7.36
CA PRO A 122 7.36 9.00 6.22
C PRO A 122 5.95 9.19 5.67
N HIS A 123 5.69 10.31 4.99
CA HIS A 123 4.42 10.56 4.29
C HIS A 123 4.14 9.46 3.26
N CYS A 124 5.15 9.04 2.51
CA CYS A 124 5.01 7.99 1.52
C CYS A 124 6.24 7.05 1.53
N GLY A 125 6.19 5.98 2.32
CA GLY A 125 7.31 5.02 2.42
C GLY A 125 7.63 4.29 1.12
N GLU A 126 6.66 4.11 0.23
CA GLU A 126 6.87 3.47 -1.07
C GLU A 126 7.66 4.36 -2.03
N LYS A 127 7.45 5.68 -1.99
CA LYS A 127 8.19 6.67 -2.78
C LYS A 127 9.71 6.60 -2.51
N PHE A 128 10.08 6.27 -1.28
CA PHE A 128 11.49 6.21 -0.86
C PHE A 128 12.09 4.80 -0.96
N GLY A 129 11.35 3.81 -1.49
CA GLY A 129 11.82 2.44 -1.63
C GLY A 129 12.10 1.72 -0.31
N LEU A 130 11.51 2.20 0.79
CA LEU A 130 11.72 1.63 2.12
C LEU A 130 11.12 0.22 2.22
N LYS A 131 11.88 -0.69 2.84
CA LYS A 131 11.35 -2.01 3.21
C LYS A 131 10.22 -1.84 4.23
N ALA A 132 9.30 -2.79 4.29
CA ALA A 132 8.16 -2.74 5.21
C ALA A 132 8.57 -2.47 6.67
N ALA A 133 9.67 -3.10 7.14
CA ALA A 133 10.21 -2.91 8.49
C ALA A 133 10.79 -1.49 8.76
N ASP A 134 11.11 -0.74 7.72
CA ASP A 134 11.68 0.61 7.82
C ASP A 134 10.66 1.72 7.56
N ARG A 135 9.40 1.36 7.27
CA ARG A 135 8.34 2.33 6.94
C ARG A 135 7.75 3.04 8.15
N TYR A 136 8.06 2.59 9.34
CA TYR A 136 7.73 3.26 10.59
C TYR A 136 8.67 2.83 11.71
N ALA A 137 8.76 3.63 12.75
CA ALA A 137 9.45 3.27 13.98
C ALA A 137 8.66 3.77 15.20
N VAL A 138 8.80 3.09 16.34
CA VAL A 138 8.17 3.48 17.60
C VAL A 138 9.24 4.02 18.52
N ALA A 139 9.03 5.25 19.04
CA ALA A 139 9.84 5.83 20.08
C ALA A 139 9.11 5.77 21.42
N ASN A 140 9.76 5.23 22.44
CA ASN A 140 9.18 5.11 23.78
C ASN A 140 9.66 6.23 24.73
N ASN A 141 10.64 7.02 24.29
CA ASN A 141 11.22 8.14 25.03
C ASN A 141 11.90 9.11 24.03
N GLU A 142 12.34 10.26 24.55
CA GLU A 142 12.95 11.34 23.77
C GLU A 142 14.25 10.88 23.06
N ALA A 143 15.12 10.13 23.74
CA ALA A 143 16.37 9.66 23.14
C ALA A 143 16.14 8.72 21.94
N GLU A 144 15.15 7.82 22.03
CA GLU A 144 14.75 6.97 20.93
C GLU A 144 14.13 7.80 19.80
N PHE A 145 13.35 8.81 20.14
CA PHE A 145 12.72 9.72 19.18
C PHE A 145 13.78 10.46 18.36
N ASP A 146 14.78 11.06 19.00
CA ASP A 146 15.86 11.78 18.31
C ASP A 146 16.62 10.88 17.35
N ALA A 147 16.98 9.67 17.76
CA ALA A 147 17.68 8.71 16.92
C ALA A 147 16.82 8.27 15.71
N ILE A 148 15.51 8.07 15.92
CA ILE A 148 14.57 7.71 14.86
C ILE A 148 14.38 8.88 13.90
N MET A 149 14.25 10.10 14.39
CA MET A 149 14.11 11.30 13.56
C MET A 149 15.35 11.52 12.68
N GLU A 150 16.56 11.39 13.23
CA GLU A 150 17.80 11.47 12.45
C GLU A 150 17.82 10.43 11.30
N LYS A 151 17.38 9.19 11.58
CA LYS A 151 17.30 8.15 10.56
C LYS A 151 16.22 8.47 9.52
N MET A 152 15.04 8.87 9.96
CA MET A 152 13.87 9.05 9.10
C MET A 152 14.00 10.27 8.20
N GLN A 153 14.60 11.35 8.69
CA GLN A 153 14.84 12.59 7.94
C GLN A 153 15.80 12.41 6.75
N ARG A 154 16.56 11.32 6.68
CA ARG A 154 17.35 10.96 5.49
C ARG A 154 16.47 10.60 4.28
N TYR A 155 15.24 10.17 4.53
CA TYR A 155 14.27 9.77 3.52
C TYR A 155 13.18 10.82 3.32
N ASP A 156 12.65 11.36 4.42
CA ASP A 156 11.59 12.35 4.44
C ASP A 156 12.02 13.49 5.37
N PRO A 157 12.23 14.72 4.87
CA PRO A 157 12.68 15.84 5.69
C PRO A 157 11.72 16.22 6.82
N SER A 158 10.45 15.90 6.67
CA SER A 158 9.39 16.21 7.64
C SER A 158 8.52 14.97 7.88
N PRO A 159 9.02 13.92 8.54
CA PRO A 159 8.24 12.71 8.78
C PRO A 159 7.06 12.99 9.72
N ILE A 160 5.99 12.22 9.53
CA ILE A 160 4.81 12.28 10.39
C ILE A 160 5.15 11.70 11.77
N VAL A 161 4.85 12.44 12.84
CA VAL A 161 4.97 12.01 14.22
C VAL A 161 3.56 11.91 14.81
N GLN A 162 3.15 10.70 15.21
CA GLN A 162 1.81 10.45 15.71
C GLN A 162 1.80 9.73 17.06
N GLN A 163 0.77 9.95 17.84
CA GLN A 163 0.48 9.16 19.03
C GLN A 163 0.40 7.66 18.64
N LYS A 164 1.08 6.80 19.40
CA LYS A 164 0.88 5.35 19.28
C LYS A 164 -0.44 4.95 19.92
N ILE A 165 -1.36 4.44 19.11
CA ILE A 165 -2.59 3.84 19.62
C ILE A 165 -2.32 2.39 19.99
N THR A 166 -2.71 2.00 21.19
CA THR A 166 -2.63 0.62 21.69
C THR A 166 -3.99 -0.06 21.55
N GLY A 167 -4.00 -1.32 21.15
CA GLY A 167 -5.24 -2.08 21.02
C GLY A 167 -5.12 -3.19 19.98
N ALA A 168 -6.21 -3.92 19.76
CA ALA A 168 -6.30 -4.90 18.68
C ALA A 168 -6.51 -4.18 17.34
N GLY A 169 -5.75 -4.57 16.33
CA GLY A 169 -5.93 -4.06 14.97
C GLY A 169 -7.25 -4.58 14.37
N ALA A 170 -7.96 -3.71 13.68
CA ALA A 170 -9.13 -4.08 12.90
C ALA A 170 -9.06 -3.50 11.49
N GLY A 171 -9.53 -4.25 10.51
CA GLY A 171 -9.66 -3.79 9.13
C GLY A 171 -11.13 -3.72 8.73
N VAL A 172 -11.48 -2.70 7.97
CA VAL A 172 -12.83 -2.55 7.40
C VAL A 172 -12.73 -2.54 5.89
N GLY A 173 -13.43 -3.46 5.24
CA GLY A 173 -13.64 -3.46 3.79
C GLY A 173 -15.05 -2.98 3.48
N ALA A 174 -15.19 -2.04 2.56
CA ALA A 174 -16.49 -1.53 2.13
C ALA A 174 -16.63 -1.59 0.61
N SER A 175 -17.84 -1.94 0.15
CA SER A 175 -18.24 -1.89 -1.25
C SER A 175 -19.69 -1.40 -1.36
N LYS A 176 -20.17 -1.12 -2.57
CA LYS A 176 -21.60 -0.84 -2.77
C LYS A 176 -22.52 -1.99 -2.32
N ALA A 177 -22.02 -3.22 -2.29
CA ALA A 177 -22.79 -4.40 -1.89
C ALA A 177 -22.81 -4.63 -0.37
N GLY A 178 -21.94 -3.98 0.40
CA GLY A 178 -21.89 -4.13 1.84
C GLY A 178 -20.56 -3.70 2.47
N VAL A 179 -20.53 -3.81 3.79
CA VAL A 179 -19.35 -3.53 4.61
C VAL A 179 -18.97 -4.80 5.37
N SER A 180 -17.69 -5.16 5.32
CA SER A 180 -17.12 -6.23 6.14
C SER A 180 -16.13 -5.68 7.14
N VAL A 181 -16.17 -6.17 8.38
CA VAL A 181 -15.22 -5.82 9.43
C VAL A 181 -14.48 -7.08 9.83
N GLY A 182 -13.15 -7.04 9.79
CA GLY A 182 -12.28 -8.12 10.25
C GLY A 182 -11.39 -7.67 11.39
N SER A 183 -11.19 -8.51 12.41
CA SER A 183 -10.14 -8.31 13.40
C SER A 183 -8.84 -8.94 12.91
N LEU A 184 -7.73 -8.22 13.01
CA LEU A 184 -6.40 -8.81 12.82
C LEU A 184 -6.07 -9.60 14.09
N ALA A 185 -5.65 -10.88 13.94
CA ALA A 185 -5.26 -11.70 15.06
C ALA A 185 -4.12 -11.01 15.86
N SER A 186 -4.25 -11.04 17.18
CA SER A 186 -3.27 -10.51 18.12
C SER A 186 -1.90 -11.14 17.90
N GLY A 187 -0.90 -10.37 17.51
CA GLY A 187 0.48 -10.81 17.29
C GLY A 187 1.28 -9.94 16.34
N VAL A 188 0.63 -9.05 15.64
CA VAL A 188 1.30 -8.00 14.88
C VAL A 188 1.01 -6.69 15.60
N ASP A 189 2.05 -6.03 16.11
CA ASP A 189 1.92 -4.64 16.55
C ASP A 189 1.38 -3.85 15.37
N SER A 190 0.09 -3.57 15.41
CA SER A 190 -0.60 -2.86 14.34
C SER A 190 -0.31 -1.37 14.46
N ALA A 191 0.84 -0.99 13.95
CA ALA A 191 1.07 0.40 13.55
C ALA A 191 0.51 0.59 12.13
N PHE A 192 -0.77 0.26 11.95
CA PHE A 192 -1.47 0.56 10.72
C PHE A 192 -2.24 1.87 10.88
N CYS A 193 -1.78 2.86 10.21
CA CYS A 193 -2.51 3.89 9.48
C CYS A 193 -1.65 4.42 8.34
#